data_922853477af8cf5afd0daf52f0ed868f
#
_entry.id   922853477af8cf5afd0daf52f0ed868f
#
_cell.length_a   1.000
_cell.length_b   1.000
_cell.length_c   1.000
_cell.angle_alpha   90.00
_cell.angle_beta   90.00
_cell.angle_gamma   90.00
#
_symmetry.space_group_name_H-M   'P 1'
#
loop_
_entity.id
_entity.type
_entity.pdbx_description
1 polymer ?
#
loop_
_entity_poly.entity_id
_entity_poly.type
_entity_poly.pdbx_seq_one_letter_code
_entity_poly.pdbx_strand_id
1 'polypeptide(L)'
;MTHTEHRHWLKFTAFSIGVFGPVFSLGTMPATDEAARFSLDLLSWPIDGATTYEHPDTRFLTALTGGFLFGWGVMVGCLERWVYDLAPEGVRRSVLTGLCAWFVLDSLGSIASGNASNAGFNVLVLLTLVGPLWAPAKG
;
A
#
# COMPACT_ATOMS: atom_id res chain seq x y z
N MET A 1 -4.13 -20.40 12.02
CA MET A 1 -4.41 -20.27 10.59
C MET A 1 -3.54 -21.22 9.83
N THR A 2 -4.03 -21.71 8.71
CA THR A 2 -3.32 -22.68 7.86
C THR A 2 -2.37 -21.96 6.88
N HIS A 3 -1.43 -22.70 6.30
CA HIS A 3 -0.57 -22.20 5.23
C HIS A 3 -1.38 -21.70 4.01
N THR A 4 -2.49 -22.37 3.71
CA THR A 4 -3.38 -21.95 2.60
C THR A 4 -4.00 -20.57 2.85
N GLU A 5 -4.45 -20.31 4.07
CA GLU A 5 -5.00 -19.00 4.43
C GLU A 5 -3.94 -17.90 4.38
N HIS A 6 -2.70 -18.17 4.82
CA HIS A 6 -1.60 -17.24 4.68
C HIS A 6 -1.31 -16.90 3.22
N ARG A 7 -1.28 -17.89 2.33
CA ARG A 7 -1.06 -17.67 0.89
C ARG A 7 -2.16 -16.81 0.27
N HIS A 8 -3.42 -17.08 0.60
CA HIS A 8 -4.53 -16.25 0.12
C HIS A 8 -4.40 -14.81 0.61
N TRP A 9 -4.00 -14.64 1.86
CA TRP A 9 -3.82 -13.30 2.42
C TRP A 9 -2.63 -12.55 1.80
N LEU A 10 -1.52 -13.22 1.55
CA LEU A 10 -0.38 -12.64 0.83
C LEU A 10 -0.77 -12.17 -0.59
N LYS A 11 -1.59 -12.95 -1.30
CA LYS A 11 -2.15 -12.53 -2.60
C LYS A 11 -3.04 -11.31 -2.47
N PHE A 12 -3.92 -11.29 -1.47
CA PHE A 12 -4.75 -10.14 -1.16
C PHE A 12 -3.90 -8.91 -0.84
N THR A 13 -2.90 -9.04 0.02
CA THR A 13 -1.95 -7.96 0.36
C THR A 13 -1.21 -7.44 -0.88
N ALA A 14 -0.69 -8.36 -1.70
CA ALA A 14 -0.02 -8.02 -2.96
C ALA A 14 -0.92 -7.23 -3.91
N PHE A 15 -2.15 -7.68 -4.09
CA PHE A 15 -3.14 -7.00 -4.92
C PHE A 15 -3.52 -5.64 -4.35
N SER A 16 -3.79 -5.56 -3.04
CA SER A 16 -4.22 -4.32 -2.37
C SER A 16 -3.14 -3.23 -2.46
N ILE A 17 -1.86 -3.59 -2.32
CA ILE A 17 -0.76 -2.63 -2.52
C ILE A 17 -0.63 -2.27 -4.00
N GLY A 18 -0.60 -3.29 -4.87
CA GLY A 18 -0.30 -3.12 -6.29
C GLY A 18 -1.36 -2.36 -7.07
N VAL A 19 -2.64 -2.43 -6.68
CA VAL A 19 -3.74 -1.75 -7.39
C VAL A 19 -3.62 -0.23 -7.36
N PHE A 20 -3.01 0.33 -6.33
CA PHE A 20 -2.74 1.77 -6.26
C PHE A 20 -1.64 2.22 -7.23
N GLY A 21 -0.84 1.29 -7.73
CA GLY A 21 0.16 1.60 -8.76
C GLY A 21 -0.45 2.23 -10.00
N PRO A 22 -1.34 1.56 -10.74
CA PRO A 22 -2.05 2.15 -11.88
C PRO A 22 -2.85 3.41 -11.49
N VAL A 23 -3.53 3.42 -10.33
CA VAL A 23 -4.31 4.58 -9.88
C VAL A 23 -3.45 5.84 -9.87
N PHE A 24 -2.32 5.79 -9.18
CA PHE A 24 -1.43 6.96 -9.07
C PHE A 24 -0.65 7.24 -10.36
N SER A 25 -0.24 6.21 -11.11
CA SER A 25 0.45 6.41 -12.39
C SER A 25 -0.45 7.06 -13.43
N LEU A 26 -1.72 6.67 -13.53
CA LEU A 26 -2.71 7.28 -14.41
C LEU A 26 -3.11 8.68 -13.95
N GLY A 27 -2.96 9.00 -12.66
CA GLY A 27 -3.16 10.33 -12.11
C GLY A 27 -2.24 11.41 -12.70
N THR A 28 -1.17 11.01 -13.38
CA THR A 28 -0.27 11.98 -14.06
C THR A 28 -0.91 12.66 -15.27
N MET A 29 -1.97 12.10 -15.81
CA MET A 29 -2.66 12.62 -17.00
C MET A 29 -4.00 13.25 -16.62
N PRO A 30 -4.31 14.48 -17.04
CA PRO A 30 -5.57 15.15 -16.68
C PRO A 30 -6.84 14.38 -17.06
N ALA A 31 -6.77 13.55 -18.11
CA ALA A 31 -7.92 12.74 -18.54
C ALA A 31 -8.24 11.54 -17.64
N THR A 32 -7.33 11.16 -16.73
CA THR A 32 -7.44 9.93 -15.92
C THR A 32 -7.07 10.15 -14.44
N ASP A 33 -6.95 11.41 -14.00
CA ASP A 33 -6.48 11.76 -12.66
C ASP A 33 -7.57 11.67 -11.56
N GLU A 34 -8.82 11.50 -11.94
CA GLU A 34 -9.95 11.54 -11.00
C GLU A 34 -9.81 10.53 -9.85
N ALA A 35 -9.42 9.28 -10.17
CA ALA A 35 -9.26 8.24 -9.15
C ALA A 35 -8.10 8.55 -8.18
N ALA A 36 -7.02 9.13 -8.68
CA ALA A 36 -5.89 9.55 -7.86
C ALA A 36 -6.24 10.77 -6.99
N ARG A 37 -6.93 11.75 -7.57
CA ARG A 37 -7.45 12.92 -6.83
C ARG A 37 -8.36 12.51 -5.71
N PHE A 38 -9.34 11.65 -5.99
CA PHE A 38 -10.24 11.12 -4.96
C PHE A 38 -9.48 10.38 -3.86
N SER A 39 -8.48 9.57 -4.24
CA SER A 39 -7.66 8.86 -3.26
C SER A 39 -6.90 9.82 -2.34
N LEU A 40 -6.29 10.88 -2.89
CA LEU A 40 -5.58 11.87 -2.09
C LEU A 40 -6.53 12.70 -1.23
N ASP A 41 -7.69 13.07 -1.76
CA ASP A 41 -8.72 13.81 -1.05
C ASP A 41 -9.24 13.02 0.17
N LEU A 42 -9.47 11.71 -0.03
CA LEU A 42 -9.82 10.79 1.06
C LEU A 42 -8.73 10.75 2.14
N LEU A 43 -7.46 10.64 1.75
CA LEU A 43 -6.34 10.55 2.67
C LEU A 43 -6.06 11.88 3.40
N SER A 44 -6.32 13.01 2.73
CA SER A 44 -6.11 14.35 3.29
C SER A 44 -7.27 14.86 4.15
N TRP A 45 -8.42 14.21 4.07
CA TRP A 45 -9.67 14.54 4.75
C TRP A 45 -9.81 16.04 5.17
N PRO A 46 -10.96 16.70 4.89
CA PRO A 46 -12.21 16.10 4.38
C PRO A 46 -12.20 15.86 2.87
N ILE A 47 -13.15 15.05 2.39
CA ILE A 47 -13.39 14.87 0.96
C ILE A 47 -14.16 16.11 0.45
N ASP A 48 -13.44 17.12 0.00
CA ASP A 48 -14.01 18.41 -0.44
C ASP A 48 -13.67 18.77 -1.89
N GLY A 49 -12.92 17.90 -2.59
CA GLY A 49 -12.49 18.14 -3.97
C GLY A 49 -11.41 19.20 -4.11
N ALA A 50 -10.81 19.65 -3.01
CA ALA A 50 -9.78 20.69 -3.03
C ALA A 50 -8.42 20.18 -3.52
N THR A 51 -8.21 18.86 -3.52
CA THR A 51 -6.95 18.27 -3.98
C THR A 51 -6.78 18.48 -5.49
N THR A 52 -5.74 19.21 -5.87
CA THR A 52 -5.43 19.47 -7.29
C THR A 52 -4.16 18.75 -7.72
N TYR A 53 -4.13 18.32 -8.98
CA TYR A 53 -2.99 17.69 -9.66
C TYR A 53 -2.31 18.65 -10.64
N GLU A 54 -2.48 19.94 -10.46
CA GLU A 54 -2.01 20.94 -11.42
C GLU A 54 -0.48 21.10 -11.38
N HIS A 55 0.11 20.97 -10.17
CA HIS A 55 1.53 21.18 -10.02
C HIS A 55 2.36 20.00 -10.60
N PRO A 56 3.36 20.27 -11.45
CA PRO A 56 4.19 19.24 -12.08
C PRO A 56 4.87 18.31 -11.06
N ASP A 57 5.33 18.84 -9.92
CA ASP A 57 6.00 18.05 -8.88
C ASP A 57 5.04 17.07 -8.22
N THR A 58 3.76 17.46 -8.00
CA THR A 58 2.74 16.55 -7.49
C THR A 58 2.52 15.39 -8.44
N ARG A 59 2.41 15.64 -9.73
CA ARG A 59 2.26 14.59 -10.76
C ARG A 59 3.46 13.67 -10.79
N PHE A 60 4.66 14.22 -10.73
CA PHE A 60 5.90 13.44 -10.73
C PHE A 60 6.01 12.55 -9.49
N LEU A 61 5.79 13.10 -8.29
CA LEU A 61 5.82 12.32 -7.04
C LEU A 61 4.75 11.23 -7.01
N THR A 62 3.58 11.52 -7.59
CA THR A 62 2.51 10.53 -7.70
C THR A 62 2.87 9.39 -8.67
N ALA A 63 3.52 9.69 -9.79
CA ALA A 63 4.03 8.67 -10.70
C ALA A 63 5.07 7.76 -10.01
N LEU A 64 6.00 8.36 -9.25
CA LEU A 64 6.97 7.60 -8.46
C LEU A 64 6.27 6.70 -7.42
N THR A 65 5.31 7.25 -6.69
CA THR A 65 4.51 6.51 -5.71
C THR A 65 3.80 5.33 -6.36
N GLY A 66 3.15 5.57 -7.50
CA GLY A 66 2.49 4.51 -8.28
C GLY A 66 3.45 3.40 -8.69
N GLY A 67 4.63 3.76 -9.21
CA GLY A 67 5.67 2.80 -9.58
C GLY A 67 6.17 1.96 -8.40
N PHE A 68 6.43 2.60 -7.25
CA PHE A 68 6.85 1.91 -6.03
C PHE A 68 5.78 0.96 -5.49
N LEU A 69 4.52 1.40 -5.43
CA LEU A 69 3.42 0.56 -4.93
C LEU A 69 3.18 -0.63 -5.85
N PHE A 70 3.21 -0.43 -7.17
CA PHE A 70 3.08 -1.53 -8.11
C PHE A 70 4.22 -2.54 -7.95
N GLY A 71 5.47 -2.07 -7.95
CA GLY A 71 6.65 -2.92 -7.77
C GLY A 71 6.63 -3.67 -6.45
N TRP A 72 6.21 -3.01 -5.36
CA TRP A 72 6.08 -3.66 -4.06
C TRP A 72 5.00 -4.74 -4.06
N GLY A 73 3.82 -4.46 -4.60
CA GLY A 73 2.75 -5.46 -4.76
C GLY A 73 3.21 -6.67 -5.57
N VAL A 74 3.88 -6.44 -6.71
CA VAL A 74 4.46 -7.52 -7.53
C VAL A 74 5.49 -8.33 -6.72
N MET A 75 6.37 -7.68 -5.97
CA MET A 75 7.37 -8.35 -5.13
C MET A 75 6.71 -9.26 -4.08
N VAL A 76 5.67 -8.78 -3.38
CA VAL A 76 4.94 -9.60 -2.40
C VAL A 76 4.28 -10.81 -3.09
N GLY A 77 3.71 -10.62 -4.28
CA GLY A 77 3.15 -11.72 -5.07
C GLY A 77 4.21 -12.74 -5.52
N CYS A 78 5.40 -12.27 -5.90
CA CYS A 78 6.52 -13.15 -6.23
C CYS A 78 7.03 -13.94 -5.02
N LEU A 79 7.11 -13.30 -3.85
CA LEU A 79 7.46 -13.99 -2.59
C LEU A 79 6.44 -15.09 -2.25
N GLU A 80 5.14 -14.80 -2.42
CA GLU A 80 4.11 -15.83 -2.23
C GLU A 80 4.27 -16.98 -3.22
N ARG A 81 4.48 -16.68 -4.50
CA ARG A 81 4.49 -17.67 -5.56
C ARG A 81 5.73 -18.56 -5.55
N TRP A 82 6.90 -17.98 -5.32
CA TRP A 82 8.18 -18.66 -5.58
C TRP A 82 8.94 -19.02 -4.30
N VAL A 83 8.65 -18.36 -3.18
CA VAL A 83 9.46 -18.50 -1.95
C VAL A 83 8.66 -19.08 -0.80
N TYR A 84 7.34 -18.88 -0.77
CA TYR A 84 6.52 -19.25 0.40
C TYR A 84 6.63 -20.75 0.76
N ASP A 85 6.61 -21.67 -0.20
CA ASP A 85 6.70 -23.09 0.07
C ASP A 85 8.08 -23.54 0.62
N LEU A 86 9.11 -22.75 0.34
CA LEU A 86 10.48 -23.00 0.81
C LEU A 86 10.76 -22.37 2.17
N ALA A 87 10.18 -21.20 2.43
CA ALA A 87 10.46 -20.41 3.63
C ALA A 87 9.22 -19.61 4.08
N PRO A 88 8.12 -20.25 4.49
CA PRO A 88 6.86 -19.57 4.81
C PRO A 88 7.00 -18.51 5.90
N GLU A 89 7.76 -18.82 6.95
CA GLU A 89 7.99 -17.88 8.04
C GLU A 89 8.92 -16.72 7.63
N GLY A 90 9.88 -16.97 6.75
CA GLY A 90 10.72 -15.93 6.17
C GLY A 90 9.90 -14.93 5.35
N VAL A 91 9.02 -15.42 4.47
CA VAL A 91 8.11 -14.57 3.68
C VAL A 91 7.19 -13.76 4.60
N ARG A 92 6.54 -14.42 5.56
CA ARG A 92 5.68 -13.76 6.53
C ARG A 92 6.39 -12.61 7.23
N ARG A 93 7.57 -12.87 7.81
CA ARG A 93 8.36 -11.84 8.53
C ARG A 93 8.79 -10.71 7.62
N SER A 94 9.23 -11.02 6.40
CA SER A 94 9.65 -9.98 5.43
C SER A 94 8.50 -9.04 5.08
N VAL A 95 7.31 -9.58 4.81
CA VAL A 95 6.13 -8.78 4.49
C VAL A 95 5.70 -7.95 5.69
N LEU A 96 5.63 -8.54 6.90
CA LEU A 96 5.29 -7.80 8.12
C LEU A 96 6.27 -6.67 8.41
N THR A 97 7.58 -6.95 8.32
CA THR A 97 8.60 -5.93 8.54
C THR A 97 8.47 -4.78 7.55
N GLY A 98 8.24 -5.10 6.27
CA GLY A 98 8.00 -4.09 5.24
C GLY A 98 6.77 -3.23 5.52
N LEU A 99 5.64 -3.84 5.87
CA LEU A 99 4.41 -3.13 6.23
C LEU A 99 4.58 -2.24 7.46
N CYS A 100 5.26 -2.72 8.50
CA CYS A 100 5.53 -1.93 9.69
C CYS A 100 6.48 -0.76 9.39
N ALA A 101 7.52 -0.98 8.61
CA ALA A 101 8.47 0.07 8.22
C ALA A 101 7.78 1.17 7.38
N TRP A 102 6.95 0.76 6.40
CA TRP A 102 6.12 1.68 5.65
C TRP A 102 5.18 2.48 6.57
N PHE A 103 4.44 1.80 7.44
CA PHE A 103 3.50 2.45 8.35
C PHE A 103 4.17 3.54 9.19
N VAL A 104 5.32 3.24 9.77
CA VAL A 104 6.03 4.20 10.62
C VAL A 104 6.49 5.41 9.81
N LEU A 105 7.15 5.18 8.67
CA LEU A 105 7.74 6.26 7.88
C LEU A 105 6.67 7.13 7.23
N ASP A 106 5.65 6.51 6.65
CA ASP A 106 4.56 7.21 5.97
C ASP A 106 3.70 8.00 6.97
N SER A 107 3.38 7.41 8.12
CA SER A 107 2.58 8.10 9.15
C SER A 107 3.34 9.30 9.75
N LEU A 108 4.63 9.17 10.01
CA LEU A 108 5.46 10.29 10.48
C LEU A 108 5.55 11.39 9.43
N GLY A 109 5.77 11.04 8.17
CA GLY A 109 5.79 12.00 7.06
C GLY A 109 4.45 12.70 6.89
N SER A 110 3.35 11.96 7.00
CA SER A 110 1.99 12.50 6.90
C SER A 110 1.69 13.51 8.00
N ILE A 111 2.04 13.19 9.25
CA ILE A 111 1.87 14.12 10.37
C ILE A 111 2.74 15.37 10.18
N ALA A 112 3.99 15.19 9.79
CA ALA A 112 4.93 16.30 9.57
C ALA A 112 4.50 17.23 8.43
N SER A 113 3.79 16.70 7.41
CA SER A 113 3.24 17.47 6.28
C SER A 113 1.86 18.08 6.56
N GLY A 114 1.28 17.89 7.76
CA GLY A 114 -0.03 18.41 8.13
C GLY A 114 -1.20 17.49 7.76
N ASN A 115 -0.96 16.30 7.22
CA ASN A 115 -1.97 15.31 6.81
C ASN A 115 -2.16 14.21 7.86
N ALA A 116 -2.46 14.57 9.09
CA ALA A 116 -2.64 13.61 10.19
C ALA A 116 -3.75 12.57 9.93
N SER A 117 -4.75 12.90 9.11
CA SER A 117 -5.79 11.97 8.67
C SER A 117 -5.21 10.75 7.96
N ASN A 118 -4.19 10.92 7.11
CA ASN A 118 -3.53 9.80 6.45
C ASN A 118 -2.90 8.83 7.46
N ALA A 119 -2.31 9.32 8.54
CA ALA A 119 -1.80 8.44 9.61
C ALA A 119 -2.91 7.60 10.25
N GLY A 120 -4.12 8.14 10.38
CA GLY A 120 -5.30 7.39 10.81
C GLY A 120 -5.71 6.31 9.81
N PHE A 121 -5.74 6.63 8.51
CA PHE A 121 -5.98 5.65 7.44
C PHE A 121 -4.91 4.57 7.39
N ASN A 122 -3.65 4.92 7.60
CA ASN A 122 -2.55 3.96 7.64
C ASN A 122 -2.73 2.88 8.71
N VAL A 123 -3.32 3.21 9.87
CA VAL A 123 -3.67 2.20 10.88
C VAL A 123 -4.65 1.18 10.31
N LEU A 124 -5.73 1.65 9.63
CA LEU A 124 -6.72 0.75 9.03
C LEU A 124 -6.10 -0.12 7.94
N VAL A 125 -5.28 0.47 7.09
CA VAL A 125 -4.56 -0.24 6.02
C VAL A 125 -3.62 -1.28 6.61
N LEU A 126 -2.81 -0.91 7.62
CA LEU A 126 -1.90 -1.84 8.28
C LEU A 126 -2.64 -3.04 8.87
N LEU A 127 -3.70 -2.80 9.64
CA LEU A 127 -4.49 -3.86 10.26
C LEU A 127 -5.10 -4.78 9.19
N THR A 128 -5.58 -4.21 8.09
CA THR A 128 -6.13 -4.98 6.97
C THR A 128 -5.07 -5.79 6.27
N LEU A 129 -3.92 -5.24 5.92
CA LEU A 129 -2.89 -5.94 5.15
C LEU A 129 -2.14 -6.98 5.99
N VAL A 130 -1.92 -6.71 7.28
CA VAL A 130 -1.33 -7.66 8.22
C VAL A 130 -2.28 -8.83 8.46
N GLY A 131 -3.53 -8.55 8.82
CA GLY A 131 -4.55 -9.56 9.06
C GLY A 131 -4.02 -10.83 9.75
N PRO A 132 -4.23 -11.99 9.14
CA PRO A 132 -3.78 -13.27 9.70
C PRO A 132 -2.26 -13.49 9.71
N LEU A 133 -1.50 -12.70 8.97
CA LEU A 133 -0.02 -12.81 8.95
C LEU A 133 0.60 -12.44 10.30
N TRP A 134 -0.16 -11.84 11.21
CA TRP A 134 0.32 -11.53 12.55
C TRP A 134 0.86 -12.76 13.30
N ALA A 135 0.25 -13.92 13.14
CA ALA A 135 0.67 -15.17 13.77
C ALA A 135 1.25 -16.15 12.74
N PRO A 136 2.22 -17.02 13.14
CA PRO A 136 2.71 -18.08 12.28
C PRO A 136 1.60 -19.02 11.81
N ALA A 137 1.74 -19.58 10.61
CA ALA A 137 0.85 -20.62 10.14
C ALA A 137 1.02 -21.88 11.02
N LYS A 138 -0.11 -22.52 11.31
CA LYS A 138 -0.11 -23.84 11.96
C LYS A 138 -0.02 -24.90 10.86
N GLY A 139 0.89 -25.84 11.05
CA GLY A 139 1.03 -27.00 10.18
C GLY A 139 -0.18 -27.93 10.22
#